data_a77d62e5e9ccc757be5b44185df25867
#
_entry.id   a77d62e5e9ccc757be5b44185df25867
#
_cell.length_a   1.000
_cell.length_b   1.000
_cell.length_c   1.000
_cell.angle_alpha   90.00
_cell.angle_beta   90.00
_cell.angle_gamma   90.00
#
_symmetry.space_group_name_H-M   'P 1'
#
loop_
_entity.id
_entity.type
_entity.pdbx_description
1 polymer ?
#
loop_
_entity_poly.entity_id
_entity_poly.type
_entity_poly.pdbx_seq_one_letter_code
_entity_poly.pdbx_strand_id
1 'polypeptide(L)'
;MEDLKIVVPGDHIGEGFVAGHGTFVAPDTQQIYASIAGVVHMQDRVICVKPIRSYYRPDVGDVIVGRIVSVDHGRWLVDVNSYQHAVLNLTAINLPGGVQRRRDEEDKLHMREFFQEGDLISGEIQQVGTFDGKIMIQTRNQKYGLLKNGVLLKVDSNKIRRMKNHMMEFFSEPSIGLIIGTNGYVWIEALSKGKNTEPITEKERIQIAVLRNAIVILD
;
A
#
# COMPACT_ATOMS: atom_id res chain seq x y z
N MET A 1 -26.61 -17.55 -9.66
CA MET A 1 -26.04 -16.19 -9.73
C MET A 1 -26.66 -15.45 -8.57
N GLU A 2 -25.89 -15.12 -7.55
CA GLU A 2 -26.39 -14.25 -6.47
C GLU A 2 -26.66 -12.88 -7.10
N ASP A 3 -27.88 -12.38 -6.97
CA ASP A 3 -28.22 -11.04 -7.44
C ASP A 3 -27.39 -10.02 -6.67
N LEU A 4 -26.41 -9.42 -7.35
CA LEU A 4 -25.55 -8.37 -6.81
C LEU A 4 -26.40 -7.13 -6.53
N LYS A 5 -26.91 -7.01 -5.28
CA LYS A 5 -27.68 -5.84 -4.88
C LYS A 5 -26.74 -4.66 -4.65
N ILE A 6 -26.77 -3.67 -5.55
CA ILE A 6 -26.04 -2.40 -5.40
C ILE A 6 -26.92 -1.46 -4.57
N VAL A 7 -26.30 -0.78 -3.60
CA VAL A 7 -26.98 0.16 -2.69
C VAL A 7 -26.21 1.45 -2.57
N VAL A 8 -26.91 2.52 -2.21
CA VAL A 8 -26.33 3.83 -1.88
C VAL A 8 -26.59 4.18 -0.40
N PRO A 9 -25.85 5.14 0.18
CA PRO A 9 -26.09 5.55 1.57
C PRO A 9 -27.55 5.95 1.81
N GLY A 10 -28.14 5.36 2.85
CA GLY A 10 -29.56 5.56 3.21
C GLY A 10 -30.52 4.50 2.65
N ASP A 11 -30.06 3.61 1.76
CA ASP A 11 -30.93 2.51 1.30
C ASP A 11 -31.14 1.48 2.40
N HIS A 12 -32.41 1.03 2.52
CA HIS A 12 -32.78 -0.08 3.39
C HIS A 12 -32.26 -1.40 2.82
N ILE A 13 -31.51 -2.15 3.65
CA ILE A 13 -30.89 -3.41 3.23
C ILE A 13 -31.62 -4.62 3.76
N GLY A 14 -32.08 -4.58 5.00
CA GLY A 14 -32.78 -5.69 5.64
C GLY A 14 -33.04 -5.46 7.13
N GLU A 15 -33.66 -6.45 7.74
CA GLU A 15 -33.98 -6.48 9.18
C GLU A 15 -33.73 -7.87 9.74
N GLY A 16 -33.47 -7.97 11.06
CA GLY A 16 -33.20 -9.25 11.72
C GLY A 16 -31.80 -9.83 11.53
N PHE A 17 -30.89 -9.08 10.91
CA PHE A 17 -29.49 -9.41 10.76
C PHE A 17 -28.61 -8.60 11.72
N VAL A 18 -27.35 -8.95 11.81
CA VAL A 18 -26.32 -8.16 12.50
C VAL A 18 -25.71 -7.18 11.51
N ALA A 19 -25.72 -5.90 11.86
CA ALA A 19 -25.10 -4.86 11.03
C ALA A 19 -23.57 -5.00 11.06
N GLY A 20 -22.96 -5.15 9.87
CA GLY A 20 -21.53 -5.25 9.67
C GLY A 20 -20.94 -3.98 9.06
N HIS A 21 -19.80 -4.11 8.44
CA HIS A 21 -19.10 -2.99 7.79
C HIS A 21 -19.97 -2.36 6.69
N GLY A 22 -19.97 -1.00 6.63
CA GLY A 22 -20.71 -0.26 5.62
C GLY A 22 -22.21 -0.22 5.84
N THR A 23 -22.69 -0.57 7.05
CA THR A 23 -24.09 -0.55 7.44
C THR A 23 -24.26 0.11 8.80
N PHE A 24 -25.49 0.55 9.11
CA PHE A 24 -25.88 1.03 10.44
C PHE A 24 -27.31 0.63 10.75
N VAL A 25 -27.64 0.54 12.02
CA VAL A 25 -28.98 0.24 12.50
C VAL A 25 -29.66 1.55 12.88
N ALA A 26 -30.85 1.79 12.34
CA ALA A 26 -31.64 2.94 12.73
C ALA A 26 -32.23 2.70 14.14
N PRO A 27 -32.04 3.63 15.09
CA PRO A 27 -32.43 3.43 16.49
C PRO A 27 -33.93 3.25 16.67
N ASP A 28 -34.74 3.88 15.81
CA ASP A 28 -36.21 3.90 15.92
C ASP A 28 -36.86 2.63 15.38
N THR A 29 -36.33 2.06 14.30
CA THR A 29 -36.95 0.95 13.55
C THR A 29 -36.22 -0.38 13.67
N GLN A 30 -35.01 -0.38 14.23
CA GLN A 30 -34.14 -1.55 14.28
C GLN A 30 -33.79 -2.13 12.87
N GLN A 31 -34.06 -1.35 11.82
CA GLN A 31 -33.77 -1.72 10.44
C GLN A 31 -32.33 -1.35 10.08
N ILE A 32 -31.76 -2.11 9.15
CA ILE A 32 -30.36 -1.93 8.70
C ILE A 32 -30.35 -1.15 7.39
N TYR A 33 -29.55 -0.08 7.38
CA TYR A 33 -29.36 0.80 6.24
C TYR A 33 -27.90 0.81 5.79
N ALA A 34 -27.68 1.09 4.50
CA ALA A 34 -26.36 1.32 3.95
C ALA A 34 -25.77 2.64 4.46
N SER A 35 -24.52 2.64 4.91
CA SER A 35 -23.77 3.86 5.22
C SER A 35 -22.82 4.28 4.10
N ILE A 36 -22.55 3.38 3.15
CA ILE A 36 -21.68 3.60 2.00
C ILE A 36 -22.31 3.05 0.72
N ALA A 37 -21.90 3.59 -0.43
CA ALA A 37 -22.27 3.04 -1.73
C ALA A 37 -21.46 1.79 -2.05
N GLY A 38 -22.10 0.71 -2.44
CA GLY A 38 -21.43 -0.55 -2.70
C GLY A 38 -22.35 -1.71 -3.01
N VAL A 39 -21.81 -2.90 -2.90
CA VAL A 39 -22.51 -4.17 -3.11
C VAL A 39 -22.81 -4.81 -1.76
N VAL A 40 -24.06 -5.20 -1.56
CA VAL A 40 -24.48 -5.93 -0.36
C VAL A 40 -23.86 -7.31 -0.38
N HIS A 41 -23.21 -7.65 0.72
CA HIS A 41 -22.64 -8.98 0.97
C HIS A 41 -23.20 -9.53 2.27
N MET A 42 -23.75 -10.72 2.20
CA MET A 42 -24.31 -11.42 3.36
C MET A 42 -23.44 -12.63 3.66
N GLN A 43 -23.01 -12.75 4.90
CA GLN A 43 -22.29 -13.90 5.39
C GLN A 43 -22.90 -14.35 6.72
N ASP A 44 -23.51 -15.54 6.72
CA ASP A 44 -24.28 -16.07 7.84
C ASP A 44 -25.41 -15.11 8.27
N ARG A 45 -25.28 -14.49 9.45
CA ARG A 45 -26.21 -13.50 9.99
C ARG A 45 -25.70 -12.07 9.92
N VAL A 46 -24.54 -11.83 9.33
CA VAL A 46 -23.94 -10.50 9.21
C VAL A 46 -24.20 -9.98 7.81
N ILE A 47 -24.77 -8.78 7.73
CA ILE A 47 -24.98 -8.06 6.48
C ILE A 47 -24.00 -6.88 6.40
N CYS A 48 -23.25 -6.79 5.33
CA CYS A 48 -22.27 -5.73 5.10
C CYS A 48 -22.39 -5.17 3.68
N VAL A 49 -21.89 -3.96 3.49
CA VAL A 49 -21.75 -3.33 2.17
C VAL A 49 -20.28 -3.21 1.86
N LYS A 50 -19.86 -3.84 0.75
CA LYS A 50 -18.52 -3.69 0.20
C LYS A 50 -18.52 -2.50 -0.75
N PRO A 51 -17.66 -1.48 -0.53
CA PRO A 51 -17.62 -0.32 -1.42
C PRO A 51 -17.10 -0.74 -2.81
N ILE A 52 -17.63 -0.11 -3.86
CA ILE A 52 -17.18 -0.31 -5.24
C ILE A 52 -15.76 0.25 -5.39
N ARG A 53 -15.48 1.38 -4.72
CA ARG A 53 -14.14 1.97 -4.64
C ARG A 53 -13.88 2.39 -3.21
N SER A 54 -12.71 2.07 -2.68
CA SER A 54 -12.28 2.54 -1.37
C SER A 54 -10.83 2.94 -1.41
N TYR A 55 -10.48 3.89 -0.53
CA TYR A 55 -9.07 4.15 -0.24
C TYR A 55 -8.49 2.96 0.51
N TYR A 56 -7.20 2.74 0.29
CA TYR A 56 -6.45 1.78 1.07
C TYR A 56 -6.55 2.12 2.56
N ARG A 57 -6.90 1.13 3.35
CA ARG A 57 -6.90 1.23 4.83
C ARG A 57 -5.66 0.54 5.36
N PRO A 58 -4.71 1.31 5.90
CA PRO A 58 -3.47 0.77 6.42
C PRO A 58 -3.70 -0.06 7.68
N ASP A 59 -2.95 -1.15 7.79
CA ASP A 59 -2.90 -1.98 8.99
C ASP A 59 -1.45 -2.27 9.36
N VAL A 60 -1.19 -2.54 10.64
CA VAL A 60 0.16 -2.81 11.13
C VAL A 60 0.70 -4.09 10.49
N GLY A 61 1.94 -4.03 9.97
CA GLY A 61 2.58 -5.12 9.27
C GLY A 61 2.33 -5.14 7.75
N ASP A 62 1.50 -4.24 7.22
CA ASP A 62 1.31 -4.12 5.77
C ASP A 62 2.59 -3.69 5.07
N VAL A 63 2.94 -4.40 4.01
CA VAL A 63 4.03 -4.00 3.09
C VAL A 63 3.47 -3.04 2.06
N ILE A 64 4.10 -1.88 1.94
CA ILE A 64 3.65 -0.82 1.04
C ILE A 64 4.77 -0.36 0.12
N VAL A 65 4.37 0.16 -1.03
CA VAL A 65 5.21 1.00 -1.89
C VAL A 65 4.66 2.42 -1.78
N GLY A 66 5.54 3.40 -1.61
CA GLY A 66 5.13 4.79 -1.46
C GLY A 66 6.05 5.76 -2.19
N ARG A 67 5.55 6.97 -2.42
CA ARG A 67 6.32 8.07 -3.02
C ARG A 67 6.59 9.14 -1.98
N ILE A 68 7.83 9.59 -1.88
CA ILE A 68 8.19 10.74 -1.04
C ILE A 68 7.53 11.99 -1.62
N VAL A 69 6.70 12.65 -0.82
CA VAL A 69 5.99 13.89 -1.18
C VAL A 69 6.75 15.11 -0.70
N SER A 70 7.24 15.06 0.53
CA SER A 70 8.01 16.16 1.10
C SER A 70 9.00 15.66 2.16
N VAL A 71 10.06 16.45 2.33
CA VAL A 71 11.08 16.24 3.36
C VAL A 71 10.92 17.37 4.38
N ASP A 72 10.68 16.99 5.64
CA ASP A 72 10.52 17.89 6.77
C ASP A 72 11.58 17.55 7.83
N HIS A 73 11.71 18.36 8.86
CA HIS A 73 12.72 18.21 9.91
C HIS A 73 12.61 16.84 10.62
N GLY A 74 13.51 15.91 10.26
CA GLY A 74 13.59 14.57 10.86
C GLY A 74 12.56 13.57 10.37
N ARG A 75 11.77 13.88 9.33
CA ARG A 75 10.74 12.98 8.77
C ARG A 75 10.49 13.22 7.28
N TRP A 76 10.01 12.21 6.61
CA TRP A 76 9.48 12.28 5.26
C TRP A 76 7.98 12.05 5.28
N LEU A 77 7.25 12.80 4.47
CA LEU A 77 5.86 12.50 4.16
C LEU A 77 5.83 11.65 2.90
N VAL A 78 5.08 10.55 2.96
CA VAL A 78 5.03 9.53 1.93
C VAL A 78 3.60 9.32 1.48
N ASP A 79 3.34 9.46 0.18
CA ASP A 79 2.07 9.04 -0.42
C ASP A 79 2.02 7.53 -0.49
N VAL A 80 1.07 6.94 0.19
CA VAL A 80 0.82 5.49 0.26
C VAL A 80 -0.56 5.13 -0.29
N ASN A 81 -1.16 5.98 -1.15
CA ASN A 81 -2.50 5.76 -1.71
C ASN A 81 -3.60 5.56 -0.65
N SER A 82 -3.46 6.20 0.50
CA SER A 82 -4.41 6.15 1.61
C SER A 82 -5.10 7.51 1.81
N TYR A 83 -5.98 7.61 2.81
CA TYR A 83 -6.71 8.83 3.15
C TYR A 83 -5.80 9.97 3.66
N GLN A 84 -4.60 9.66 4.11
CA GLN A 84 -3.57 10.63 4.47
C GLN A 84 -2.16 10.10 4.15
N HIS A 85 -1.19 11.00 4.08
CA HIS A 85 0.20 10.62 3.89
C HIS A 85 0.76 9.90 5.11
N ALA A 86 1.59 8.89 4.86
CA ALA A 86 2.33 8.22 5.91
C ALA A 86 3.57 9.04 6.31
N VAL A 87 4.04 8.81 7.52
CA VAL A 87 5.24 9.45 8.07
C VAL A 87 6.34 8.41 8.22
N LEU A 88 7.48 8.68 7.58
CA LEU A 88 8.72 7.93 7.77
C LEU A 88 9.66 8.79 8.61
N ASN A 89 9.96 8.37 9.83
CA ASN A 89 10.90 9.08 10.67
C ASN A 89 12.35 8.71 10.33
N LEU A 90 13.27 9.64 10.52
CA LEU A 90 14.71 9.42 10.35
C LEU A 90 15.24 8.25 11.21
N THR A 91 14.63 8.00 12.37
CA THR A 91 14.97 6.87 13.24
C THR A 91 14.43 5.53 12.73
N ALA A 92 13.51 5.53 11.78
CA ALA A 92 12.86 4.35 11.24
C ALA A 92 13.48 3.83 9.93
N ILE A 93 14.58 4.45 9.48
CA ILE A 93 15.35 4.01 8.30
C ILE A 93 16.67 3.33 8.72
N ASN A 94 17.22 2.47 7.86
CA ASN A 94 18.60 2.02 7.96
C ASN A 94 19.54 3.04 7.33
N LEU A 95 20.69 3.27 7.99
CA LEU A 95 21.76 4.06 7.38
C LEU A 95 22.44 3.25 6.27
N PRO A 96 22.97 3.95 5.24
CA PRO A 96 23.85 3.34 4.28
C PRO A 96 25.02 2.62 4.98
N GLY A 97 25.33 1.39 4.52
CA GLY A 97 26.37 0.58 5.16
C GLY A 97 25.95 -0.24 6.38
N GLY A 98 24.68 -0.18 6.83
CA GLY A 98 24.17 -1.01 7.93
C GLY A 98 24.69 -0.61 9.31
N VAL A 99 25.34 0.54 9.44
CA VAL A 99 25.89 1.02 10.71
C VAL A 99 24.75 1.47 11.63
N GLN A 100 24.59 0.80 12.77
CA GLN A 100 23.67 1.24 13.82
C GLN A 100 24.37 2.28 14.71
N ARG A 101 24.11 3.56 14.45
CA ARG A 101 24.51 4.66 15.32
C ARG A 101 23.30 5.50 15.72
N ARG A 102 23.42 6.25 16.80
CA ARG A 102 22.42 7.24 17.19
C ARG A 102 22.34 8.32 16.11
N ARG A 103 21.14 8.78 15.80
CA ARG A 103 20.92 9.87 14.82
C ARG A 103 21.31 11.20 15.46
N ASP A 104 22.09 11.99 14.73
CA ASP A 104 22.56 13.29 15.14
C ASP A 104 21.78 14.40 14.42
N GLU A 105 21.93 15.65 14.88
CA GLU A 105 21.32 16.81 14.24
C GLU A 105 21.83 17.01 12.81
N GLU A 106 23.08 16.60 12.51
CA GLU A 106 23.64 16.63 11.15
C GLU A 106 22.86 15.74 10.19
N ASP A 107 22.42 14.56 10.63
CA ASP A 107 21.60 13.65 9.80
C ASP A 107 20.27 14.32 9.39
N LYS A 108 19.73 15.22 10.21
CA LYS A 108 18.52 15.98 9.88
C LYS A 108 18.75 17.03 8.80
N LEU A 109 19.95 17.56 8.68
CA LEU A 109 20.32 18.48 7.62
C LEU A 109 20.54 17.77 6.28
N HIS A 110 20.98 16.52 6.32
CA HIS A 110 21.33 15.70 5.15
C HIS A 110 20.24 14.70 4.74
N MET A 111 18.99 14.93 5.14
CA MET A 111 17.88 13.99 4.89
C MET A 111 17.65 13.69 3.41
N ARG A 112 17.90 14.67 2.52
CA ARG A 112 17.77 14.50 1.06
C ARG A 112 18.85 13.61 0.44
N GLU A 113 19.93 13.30 1.17
CA GLU A 113 20.93 12.32 0.74
C GLU A 113 20.40 10.88 0.89
N PHE A 114 19.47 10.66 1.83
CA PHE A 114 18.83 9.35 2.02
C PHE A 114 17.67 9.16 1.04
N PHE A 115 16.70 10.07 1.06
CA PHE A 115 15.54 10.07 0.17
C PHE A 115 15.17 11.50 -0.21
N GLN A 116 14.94 11.72 -1.50
CA GLN A 116 14.52 12.99 -2.07
C GLN A 116 13.02 13.00 -2.37
N GLU A 117 12.46 14.19 -2.55
CA GLU A 117 11.10 14.34 -3.03
C GLU A 117 10.93 13.68 -4.40
N GLY A 118 9.89 12.86 -4.55
CA GLY A 118 9.62 12.10 -5.76
C GLY A 118 10.17 10.68 -5.77
N ASP A 119 11.10 10.34 -4.88
CA ASP A 119 11.63 8.98 -4.74
C ASP A 119 10.55 7.98 -4.38
N LEU A 120 10.68 6.77 -4.90
CA LEU A 120 9.86 5.63 -4.54
C LEU A 120 10.58 4.77 -3.50
N ILE A 121 9.85 4.37 -2.49
CA ILE A 121 10.37 3.52 -1.42
C ILE A 121 9.44 2.33 -1.17
N SER A 122 9.99 1.23 -0.74
CA SER A 122 9.25 0.14 -0.11
C SER A 122 9.42 0.21 1.40
N GLY A 123 8.37 -0.13 2.14
CA GLY A 123 8.38 -0.10 3.59
C GLY A 123 7.27 -0.94 4.18
N GLU A 124 7.22 -0.95 5.50
CA GLU A 124 6.23 -1.66 6.29
C GLU A 124 5.55 -0.70 7.24
N ILE A 125 4.25 -0.85 7.44
CA ILE A 125 3.50 -0.06 8.40
C ILE A 125 3.84 -0.53 9.81
N GLN A 126 4.41 0.38 10.60
CA GLN A 126 4.79 0.13 11.97
C GLN A 126 3.65 0.40 12.95
N GLN A 127 2.90 1.47 12.69
CA GLN A 127 1.83 1.90 13.59
C GLN A 127 0.78 2.70 12.83
N VAL A 128 -0.47 2.53 13.24
CA VAL A 128 -1.60 3.38 12.82
C VAL A 128 -2.22 3.99 14.07
N GLY A 129 -2.32 5.31 14.11
CA GLY A 129 -2.90 6.04 15.24
C GLY A 129 -4.40 5.78 15.36
N THR A 130 -4.86 5.48 16.57
CA THR A 130 -6.27 5.17 16.85
C THR A 130 -7.18 6.40 16.82
N PHE A 131 -6.64 7.58 17.15
CA PHE A 131 -7.41 8.82 17.23
C PHE A 131 -7.18 9.76 16.07
N ASP A 132 -5.92 9.94 15.67
CA ASP A 132 -5.51 10.85 14.60
C ASP A 132 -5.34 10.14 13.24
N GLY A 133 -5.42 8.82 13.24
CA GLY A 133 -5.23 7.99 12.05
C GLY A 133 -3.83 8.06 11.45
N LYS A 134 -2.85 8.64 12.16
CA LYS A 134 -1.49 8.85 11.65
C LYS A 134 -0.80 7.54 11.31
N ILE A 135 -0.36 7.42 10.08
CA ILE A 135 0.31 6.23 9.55
C ILE A 135 1.81 6.40 9.73
N MET A 136 2.43 5.49 10.50
CA MET A 136 3.87 5.45 10.68
C MET A 136 4.44 4.27 9.92
N ILE A 137 5.48 4.50 9.10
CA ILE A 137 6.15 3.47 8.32
C ILE A 137 7.61 3.32 8.73
N GLN A 138 8.18 2.17 8.44
CA GLN A 138 9.59 1.86 8.67
C GLN A 138 10.23 1.16 7.47
N THR A 139 11.52 1.38 7.31
CA THR A 139 12.35 0.71 6.29
C THR A 139 13.59 0.05 6.90
N ARG A 140 13.49 -0.38 8.17
CA ARG A 140 14.63 -0.96 8.93
C ARG A 140 15.11 -2.30 8.40
N ASN A 141 14.24 -3.07 7.77
CA ASN A 141 14.65 -4.34 7.18
C ASN A 141 15.41 -4.07 5.88
N GLN A 142 16.50 -4.82 5.63
CA GLN A 142 17.33 -4.67 4.42
C GLN A 142 16.57 -4.88 3.10
N LYS A 143 15.45 -5.61 3.15
CA LYS A 143 14.57 -5.80 1.99
C LYS A 143 13.79 -4.55 1.59
N TYR A 144 13.66 -3.57 2.48
CA TYR A 144 12.96 -2.31 2.24
C TYR A 144 13.96 -1.18 1.89
N GLY A 145 13.44 -0.10 1.37
CA GLY A 145 14.22 1.11 1.09
C GLY A 145 13.92 1.72 -0.26
N LEU A 146 14.91 2.42 -0.80
CA LEU A 146 14.81 3.12 -2.07
C LEU A 146 14.64 2.16 -3.25
N LEU A 147 13.66 2.43 -4.10
CA LEU A 147 13.36 1.68 -5.31
C LEU A 147 13.91 2.42 -6.53
N LYS A 148 14.72 1.72 -7.34
CA LYS A 148 15.34 2.27 -8.55
C LYS A 148 15.22 1.26 -9.69
N ASN A 149 15.29 1.77 -10.92
CA ASN A 149 15.35 0.93 -12.13
C ASN A 149 14.12 0.02 -12.32
N GLY A 150 12.94 0.56 -12.16
CA GLY A 150 11.70 -0.19 -12.32
C GLY A 150 10.52 0.67 -12.74
N VAL A 151 9.34 0.09 -12.71
CA VAL A 151 8.07 0.70 -13.11
C VAL A 151 7.07 0.56 -11.98
N LEU A 152 6.43 1.68 -11.63
CA LEU A 152 5.33 1.72 -10.69
C LEU A 152 4.00 1.54 -11.43
N LEU A 153 3.16 0.65 -10.91
CA LEU A 153 1.76 0.49 -11.31
C LEU A 153 0.85 0.83 -10.15
N LYS A 154 -0.33 1.33 -10.48
CA LYS A 154 -1.41 1.53 -9.52
C LYS A 154 -2.56 0.60 -9.90
N VAL A 155 -2.94 -0.28 -9.00
CA VAL A 155 -4.07 -1.21 -9.11
C VAL A 155 -5.04 -0.99 -7.95
N ASP A 156 -6.24 -1.57 -8.03
CA ASP A 156 -7.20 -1.46 -6.95
C ASP A 156 -6.69 -2.23 -5.71
N SER A 157 -6.50 -1.51 -4.60
CA SER A 157 -6.04 -2.10 -3.33
C SER A 157 -6.98 -3.17 -2.78
N ASN A 158 -8.27 -3.13 -3.12
CA ASN A 158 -9.25 -4.13 -2.69
C ASN A 158 -9.03 -5.51 -3.33
N LYS A 159 -8.34 -5.56 -4.48
CA LYS A 159 -8.01 -6.81 -5.18
C LYS A 159 -6.76 -7.48 -4.62
N ILE A 160 -5.95 -6.74 -3.87
CA ILE A 160 -4.71 -7.26 -3.29
C ILE A 160 -5.01 -7.91 -1.94
N ARG A 161 -4.73 -9.21 -1.84
CA ARG A 161 -4.82 -9.93 -0.58
C ARG A 161 -3.50 -9.80 0.20
N ARG A 162 -3.61 -9.71 1.53
CA ARG A 162 -2.44 -9.79 2.40
C ARG A 162 -1.81 -11.17 2.29
N MET A 163 -0.51 -11.21 1.97
CA MET A 163 0.27 -12.43 1.77
C MET A 163 1.45 -12.46 2.75
N LYS A 164 2.00 -13.64 2.99
CA LYS A 164 3.22 -13.76 3.81
C LYS A 164 4.43 -13.15 3.11
N ASN A 165 4.46 -13.21 1.79
CA ASN A 165 5.53 -12.65 0.98
C ASN A 165 4.96 -11.73 -0.09
N HIS A 166 5.24 -10.46 0.01
CA HIS A 166 4.86 -9.41 -0.93
C HIS A 166 5.95 -9.10 -1.96
N MET A 167 7.14 -9.70 -1.79
CA MET A 167 8.27 -9.57 -2.70
C MET A 167 8.49 -10.90 -3.40
N MET A 168 8.36 -10.91 -4.72
CA MET A 168 8.47 -12.11 -5.55
C MET A 168 9.52 -11.90 -6.62
N GLU A 169 10.15 -12.98 -7.01
CA GLU A 169 11.07 -13.00 -8.15
C GLU A 169 10.48 -13.86 -9.25
N PHE A 170 10.49 -13.33 -10.45
CA PHE A 170 10.02 -14.00 -11.65
C PHE A 170 11.16 -14.09 -12.66
N PHE A 171 11.18 -15.21 -13.38
CA PHE A 171 12.20 -15.55 -14.35
C PHE A 171 13.58 -15.76 -13.73
N SER A 172 14.34 -16.67 -14.30
CA SER A 172 15.68 -16.96 -13.83
C SER A 172 16.74 -16.15 -14.58
N GLU A 173 16.46 -15.76 -15.83
CA GLU A 173 17.40 -14.97 -16.66
C GLU A 173 16.65 -14.17 -17.74
N PRO A 174 16.58 -12.85 -17.62
CA PRO A 174 16.96 -12.01 -16.50
C PRO A 174 15.95 -12.11 -15.35
N SER A 175 16.40 -11.99 -14.11
CA SER A 175 15.55 -12.04 -12.93
C SER A 175 14.81 -10.70 -12.74
N ILE A 176 13.50 -10.77 -12.62
CA ILE A 176 12.61 -9.63 -12.41
C ILE A 176 12.01 -9.72 -11.02
N GLY A 177 12.16 -8.65 -10.24
CA GLY A 177 11.54 -8.48 -8.94
C GLY A 177 10.16 -7.84 -9.05
N LEU A 178 9.24 -8.30 -8.23
CA LEU A 178 7.91 -7.75 -8.10
C LEU A 178 7.62 -7.49 -6.62
N ILE A 179 7.25 -6.25 -6.30
CA ILE A 179 6.78 -5.88 -4.97
C ILE A 179 5.31 -5.50 -5.09
N ILE A 180 4.44 -6.29 -4.46
CA ILE A 180 3.00 -6.04 -4.43
C ILE A 180 2.66 -5.35 -3.11
N GLY A 181 2.54 -4.02 -3.13
CA GLY A 181 2.10 -3.27 -1.97
C GLY A 181 0.61 -3.50 -1.69
N THR A 182 0.25 -3.76 -0.43
CA THR A 182 -1.16 -3.88 0.00
C THR A 182 -1.97 -2.62 -0.28
N ASN A 183 -1.28 -1.49 -0.46
CA ASN A 183 -1.86 -0.18 -0.78
C ASN A 183 -2.23 0.02 -2.26
N GLY A 184 -2.12 -1.01 -3.09
CA GLY A 184 -2.44 -0.91 -4.53
C GLY A 184 -1.29 -0.42 -5.39
N TYR A 185 -0.13 -0.10 -4.83
CA TYR A 185 1.05 0.22 -5.60
C TYR A 185 1.89 -1.05 -5.82
N VAL A 186 2.15 -1.36 -7.07
CA VAL A 186 2.95 -2.50 -7.49
C VAL A 186 4.21 -2.00 -8.16
N TRP A 187 5.35 -2.48 -7.71
CA TRP A 187 6.65 -2.14 -8.27
C TRP A 187 7.27 -3.33 -8.98
N ILE A 188 7.76 -3.12 -10.20
CA ILE A 188 8.44 -4.12 -11.01
C ILE A 188 9.85 -3.63 -11.30
N GLU A 189 10.86 -4.40 -10.95
CA GLU A 189 12.27 -4.04 -11.12
C GLU A 189 13.11 -5.16 -11.73
N ALA A 190 14.24 -4.81 -12.32
CA ALA A 190 15.25 -5.77 -12.75
C ALA A 190 16.19 -6.09 -11.59
N LEU A 191 16.27 -7.36 -11.19
CA LEU A 191 17.10 -7.82 -10.06
C LEU A 191 18.54 -8.16 -10.45
N SER A 192 18.81 -8.40 -11.75
CA SER A 192 20.09 -8.91 -12.23
C SER A 192 21.30 -8.02 -11.91
N LYS A 193 21.05 -6.78 -11.55
CA LYS A 193 22.11 -5.78 -11.30
C LYS A 193 22.10 -5.16 -9.90
N GLY A 194 21.26 -5.67 -9.00
CA GLY A 194 21.14 -5.14 -7.64
C GLY A 194 20.72 -3.66 -7.62
N LYS A 195 20.95 -2.99 -6.48
CA LYS A 195 20.65 -1.55 -6.32
C LYS A 195 21.63 -0.64 -7.09
N ASN A 196 22.38 -1.17 -8.04
CA ASN A 196 23.39 -0.44 -8.79
C ASN A 196 22.80 0.36 -9.95
N THR A 197 23.43 1.47 -10.23
CA THR A 197 23.06 2.53 -11.18
C THR A 197 23.21 2.17 -12.66
N GLU A 198 23.43 0.91 -13.02
CA GLU A 198 23.60 0.53 -14.43
C GLU A 198 22.25 0.54 -15.19
N PRO A 199 22.27 0.93 -16.46
CA PRO A 199 21.06 0.98 -17.27
C PRO A 199 20.46 -0.44 -17.47
N ILE A 200 19.13 -0.52 -17.43
CA ILE A 200 18.36 -1.73 -17.66
C ILE A 200 18.61 -2.21 -19.09
N THR A 201 18.85 -3.51 -19.29
CA THR A 201 19.03 -4.12 -20.62
C THR A 201 17.71 -4.16 -21.39
N GLU A 202 17.79 -4.31 -22.73
CA GLU A 202 16.61 -4.40 -23.58
C GLU A 202 15.72 -5.61 -23.20
N LYS A 203 16.33 -6.76 -22.91
CA LYS A 203 15.57 -7.96 -22.48
C LYS A 203 14.81 -7.74 -21.18
N GLU A 204 15.43 -7.08 -20.20
CA GLU A 204 14.79 -6.73 -18.93
C GLU A 204 13.61 -5.77 -19.15
N ARG A 205 13.77 -4.76 -20.02
CA ARG A 205 12.69 -3.82 -20.37
C ARG A 205 11.49 -4.53 -20.99
N ILE A 206 11.73 -5.46 -21.90
CA ILE A 206 10.66 -6.24 -22.53
C ILE A 206 9.92 -7.07 -21.47
N GLN A 207 10.61 -7.74 -20.57
CA GLN A 207 9.98 -8.54 -19.53
C GLN A 207 9.21 -7.70 -18.52
N ILE A 208 9.76 -6.56 -18.10
CA ILE A 208 9.05 -5.60 -17.24
C ILE A 208 7.77 -5.12 -17.94
N ALA A 209 7.83 -4.83 -19.26
CA ALA A 209 6.66 -4.39 -20.02
C ALA A 209 5.60 -5.50 -20.14
N VAL A 210 6.02 -6.76 -20.35
CA VAL A 210 5.12 -7.91 -20.39
C VAL A 210 4.40 -8.10 -19.06
N LEU A 211 5.13 -8.11 -17.95
CA LEU A 211 4.55 -8.21 -16.60
C LEU A 211 3.61 -7.05 -16.31
N ARG A 212 4.04 -5.82 -16.61
CA ARG A 212 3.20 -4.64 -16.48
C ARG A 212 1.86 -4.79 -17.22
N ASN A 213 1.91 -5.19 -18.49
CA ASN A 213 0.71 -5.34 -19.30
C ASN A 213 -0.19 -6.48 -18.79
N ALA A 214 0.40 -7.58 -18.33
CA ALA A 214 -0.35 -8.67 -17.71
C ALA A 214 -1.11 -8.21 -16.46
N ILE A 215 -0.46 -7.43 -15.58
CA ILE A 215 -1.10 -6.90 -14.37
C ILE A 215 -2.22 -5.93 -14.73
N VAL A 216 -2.02 -5.04 -15.72
CA VAL A 216 -3.05 -4.06 -16.15
C VAL A 216 -4.28 -4.77 -16.77
N ILE A 217 -4.10 -5.92 -17.42
CA ILE A 217 -5.23 -6.70 -17.97
C ILE A 217 -6.01 -7.39 -16.87
N LEU A 218 -5.35 -7.76 -15.75
CA LEU A 218 -5.98 -8.44 -14.62
C LEU A 218 -6.67 -7.46 -13.64
N ASP A 219 -6.34 -6.17 -13.70
CA ASP A 219 -6.94 -5.11 -12.87
C ASP A 219 -8.28 -4.64 -13.47
#